data_1f4bac8f36437e96ec302ac774b082d7
#
_entry.id   1f4bac8f36437e96ec302ac774b082d7
#
_cell.length_a   1.000
_cell.length_b   1.000
_cell.length_c   1.000
_cell.angle_alpha   90.00
_cell.angle_beta   90.00
_cell.angle_gamma   90.00
#
_symmetry.space_group_name_H-M   'P 1'
#
loop_
_entity.id
_entity.type
_entity.pdbx_description
1 polymer ?
#
loop_
_entity_poly.entity_id
_entity_poly.type
_entity_poly.pdbx_seq_one_letter_code
_entity_poly.pdbx_strand_id
1 'polypeptide(L)'
;MPAIIKEYDDIKMMEIALVENIQRHDLNPIEEAQGLRRLMAECKLTQEQAAEKVGRSRVAVTNILRLLNLPEVIQGFIVEGKLSMGQAKQLLGLPKEEQQLEVAKAIMESGWSSRITEQVVRLLKEGKQLKIVREIVEEQAPKAKEKAEKPKRALSTNDIFCRDFEQRLVELLGTKVKVQPKPEEDGRQGGTIHIEYYSAEDLERIYEVLQQGHEDEMPAPQAIRRLHV
;
A
#
# COMPACT_ATOMS: atom_id res chain seq x y z
N MET A 1 7.01 -13.93 -34.55
CA MET A 1 7.28 -12.89 -33.55
C MET A 1 8.51 -12.10 -33.98
N PRO A 2 8.50 -10.77 -34.06
CA PRO A 2 9.72 -10.01 -34.27
C PRO A 2 10.59 -10.11 -33.01
N ALA A 3 11.85 -10.50 -33.18
CA ALA A 3 12.84 -10.61 -32.11
C ALA A 3 14.00 -9.65 -32.40
N ILE A 4 14.46 -8.92 -31.39
CA ILE A 4 15.64 -8.08 -31.49
C ILE A 4 16.81 -8.88 -30.91
N ILE A 5 17.73 -9.28 -31.75
CA ILE A 5 18.96 -9.98 -31.36
C ILE A 5 19.97 -8.92 -30.89
N LYS A 6 20.44 -9.02 -29.65
CA LYS A 6 21.51 -8.18 -29.07
C LYS A 6 22.57 -9.10 -28.49
N GLU A 7 23.83 -8.75 -28.69
CA GLU A 7 24.96 -9.43 -28.05
C GLU A 7 25.22 -8.75 -26.70
N TYR A 8 25.19 -9.53 -25.62
CA TYR A 8 25.51 -9.10 -24.27
C TYR A 8 26.62 -10.02 -23.72
N ASP A 9 27.47 -9.46 -22.85
CA ASP A 9 28.35 -10.27 -22.03
C ASP A 9 27.56 -10.99 -20.91
N ASP A 10 28.17 -12.00 -20.31
CA ASP A 10 27.51 -12.84 -19.29
C ASP A 10 27.02 -12.02 -18.07
N ILE A 11 27.78 -10.99 -17.68
CA ILE A 11 27.44 -10.10 -16.57
C ILE A 11 26.18 -9.30 -16.91
N LYS A 12 26.12 -8.79 -18.14
CA LYS A 12 24.95 -8.01 -18.58
C LYS A 12 23.72 -8.87 -18.75
N MET A 13 23.86 -10.09 -19.25
CA MET A 13 22.75 -11.06 -19.29
C MET A 13 22.22 -11.37 -17.90
N MET A 14 23.12 -11.64 -16.94
CA MET A 14 22.75 -11.89 -15.54
C MET A 14 22.06 -10.67 -14.91
N GLU A 15 22.57 -9.45 -15.14
CA GLU A 15 21.94 -8.21 -14.66
C GLU A 15 20.50 -8.11 -15.15
N ILE A 16 20.26 -8.28 -16.46
CA ILE A 16 18.92 -8.20 -17.06
C ILE A 16 17.98 -9.24 -16.43
N ALA A 17 18.43 -10.49 -16.29
CA ALA A 17 17.64 -11.56 -15.70
C ALA A 17 17.29 -11.29 -14.23
N LEU A 18 18.23 -10.78 -13.43
CA LEU A 18 18.01 -10.43 -12.03
C LEU A 18 17.05 -9.23 -11.88
N VAL A 19 17.19 -8.20 -12.72
CA VAL A 19 16.31 -7.03 -12.72
C VAL A 19 14.88 -7.45 -13.11
N GLU A 20 14.72 -8.26 -14.17
CA GLU A 20 13.41 -8.77 -14.59
C GLU A 20 12.73 -9.55 -13.48
N ASN A 21 13.49 -10.45 -12.83
CA ASN A 21 12.97 -11.24 -11.72
C ASN A 21 12.57 -10.38 -10.50
N ILE A 22 13.33 -9.32 -10.17
CA ILE A 22 13.01 -8.39 -9.07
C ILE A 22 11.76 -7.54 -9.39
N GLN A 23 11.50 -7.26 -10.67
CA GLN A 23 10.33 -6.47 -11.10
C GLN A 23 9.04 -7.27 -11.17
N ARG A 24 9.05 -8.56 -10.85
CA ARG A 24 7.83 -9.37 -10.76
C ARG A 24 6.92 -8.86 -9.65
N HIS A 25 5.62 -8.86 -9.89
CA HIS A 25 4.61 -8.35 -8.95
C HIS A 25 4.25 -9.31 -7.81
N ASP A 26 4.68 -10.55 -7.89
CA ASP A 26 4.35 -11.64 -6.98
C ASP A 26 5.42 -11.91 -5.90
N LEU A 27 6.52 -11.16 -5.89
CA LEU A 27 7.59 -11.32 -4.91
C LEU A 27 7.17 -10.83 -3.52
N ASN A 28 7.50 -11.64 -2.50
CA ASN A 28 7.40 -11.15 -1.13
C ASN A 28 8.59 -10.20 -0.78
N PRO A 29 8.46 -9.35 0.26
CA PRO A 29 9.51 -8.37 0.60
C PRO A 29 10.88 -8.97 0.92
N ILE A 30 10.94 -10.21 1.42
CA ILE A 30 12.20 -10.89 1.73
C ILE A 30 12.86 -11.44 0.46
N GLU A 31 12.08 -12.00 -0.46
CA GLU A 31 12.58 -12.42 -1.78
C GLU A 31 13.11 -11.23 -2.57
N GLU A 32 12.38 -10.11 -2.55
CA GLU A 32 12.83 -8.87 -3.18
C GLU A 32 14.16 -8.38 -2.58
N ALA A 33 14.30 -8.41 -1.24
CA ALA A 33 15.54 -8.05 -0.55
C ALA A 33 16.71 -8.98 -0.93
N GLN A 34 16.47 -10.28 -1.02
CA GLN A 34 17.47 -11.26 -1.44
C GLN A 34 17.89 -11.05 -2.90
N GLY A 35 16.92 -10.78 -3.79
CA GLY A 35 17.16 -10.46 -5.19
C GLY A 35 18.03 -9.21 -5.36
N LEU A 36 17.70 -8.13 -4.63
CA LEU A 36 18.49 -6.89 -4.63
C LEU A 36 19.89 -7.10 -4.10
N ARG A 37 20.05 -7.86 -3.01
CA ARG A 37 21.38 -8.20 -2.47
C ARG A 37 22.22 -8.98 -3.46
N ARG A 38 21.60 -9.95 -4.16
CA ARG A 38 22.26 -10.75 -5.20
C ARG A 38 22.66 -9.88 -6.39
N LEU A 39 21.75 -9.02 -6.89
CA LEU A 39 22.05 -8.09 -7.98
C LEU A 39 23.24 -7.21 -7.65
N MET A 40 23.30 -6.66 -6.44
CA MET A 40 24.44 -5.83 -6.00
C MET A 40 25.74 -6.60 -5.92
N ALA A 41 25.72 -7.85 -5.42
CA ALA A 41 26.91 -8.67 -5.26
C ALA A 41 27.47 -9.14 -6.61
N GLU A 42 26.64 -9.70 -7.48
CA GLU A 42 27.01 -10.28 -8.76
C GLU A 42 27.47 -9.21 -9.78
N CYS A 43 26.75 -8.09 -9.82
CA CYS A 43 27.04 -6.99 -10.74
C CYS A 43 27.92 -5.89 -10.13
N LYS A 44 28.40 -6.06 -8.89
CA LYS A 44 29.24 -5.09 -8.15
C LYS A 44 28.62 -3.68 -8.10
N LEU A 45 27.29 -3.60 -7.91
CA LEU A 45 26.56 -2.35 -7.91
C LEU A 45 26.46 -1.75 -6.50
N THR A 46 26.46 -0.42 -6.43
CA THR A 46 26.07 0.30 -5.23
C THR A 46 24.55 0.26 -5.06
N GLN A 47 24.05 0.59 -3.83
CA GLN A 47 22.60 0.68 -3.59
C GLN A 47 21.90 1.69 -4.50
N GLU A 48 22.57 2.76 -4.86
CA GLU A 48 22.08 3.80 -5.76
C GLU A 48 21.93 3.28 -7.20
N GLN A 49 22.98 2.63 -7.71
CA GLN A 49 22.95 2.01 -9.02
C GLN A 49 21.91 0.87 -9.12
N ALA A 50 21.79 0.04 -8.07
CA ALA A 50 20.78 -1.00 -8.02
C ALA A 50 19.35 -0.40 -8.01
N ALA A 51 19.14 0.69 -7.27
CA ALA A 51 17.87 1.39 -7.23
C ALA A 51 17.46 1.95 -8.60
N GLU A 52 18.40 2.57 -9.31
CA GLU A 52 18.20 3.06 -10.69
C GLU A 52 17.81 1.92 -11.64
N LYS A 53 18.53 0.77 -11.57
CA LYS A 53 18.28 -0.40 -12.41
C LYS A 53 16.88 -1.00 -12.23
N VAL A 54 16.40 -1.04 -10.98
CA VAL A 54 15.07 -1.61 -10.66
C VAL A 54 13.94 -0.56 -10.70
N GLY A 55 14.25 0.73 -11.00
CA GLY A 55 13.27 1.80 -11.07
C GLY A 55 12.69 2.21 -9.70
N ARG A 56 13.49 2.07 -8.62
CA ARG A 56 13.09 2.44 -7.25
C ARG A 56 13.98 3.55 -6.68
N SER A 57 13.52 4.23 -5.63
CA SER A 57 14.36 5.18 -4.91
C SER A 57 15.43 4.43 -4.09
N ARG A 58 16.63 5.04 -3.93
CA ARG A 58 17.68 4.53 -3.05
C ARG A 58 17.19 4.24 -1.63
N VAL A 59 16.32 5.11 -1.10
CA VAL A 59 15.74 4.94 0.24
C VAL A 59 14.86 3.68 0.32
N ALA A 60 14.08 3.39 -0.73
CA ALA A 60 13.27 2.18 -0.79
C ALA A 60 14.16 0.93 -0.80
N VAL A 61 15.18 0.89 -1.65
CA VAL A 61 16.14 -0.23 -1.71
C VAL A 61 16.86 -0.43 -0.38
N THR A 62 17.33 0.64 0.25
CA THR A 62 17.95 0.56 1.58
C THR A 62 17.01 -0.03 2.63
N ASN A 63 15.75 0.40 2.65
CA ASN A 63 14.74 -0.11 3.59
C ASN A 63 14.43 -1.60 3.37
N ILE A 64 14.35 -2.03 2.11
CA ILE A 64 14.10 -3.44 1.75
C ILE A 64 15.29 -4.30 2.17
N LEU A 65 16.51 -3.90 1.82
CA LEU A 65 17.74 -4.63 2.20
C LEU A 65 17.90 -4.77 3.72
N ARG A 66 17.49 -3.77 4.48
CA ARG A 66 17.55 -3.81 5.96
C ARG A 66 16.68 -4.90 6.57
N LEU A 67 15.63 -5.38 5.88
CA LEU A 67 14.79 -6.48 6.38
C LEU A 67 15.58 -7.77 6.55
N LEU A 68 16.65 -7.97 5.77
CA LEU A 68 17.55 -9.14 5.91
C LEU A 68 18.39 -9.12 7.19
N ASN A 69 18.42 -8.00 7.92
CA ASN A 69 19.09 -7.90 9.22
C ASN A 69 18.18 -8.31 10.39
N LEU A 70 16.91 -8.64 10.13
CA LEU A 70 16.01 -9.19 11.13
C LEU A 70 16.30 -10.69 11.33
N PRO A 71 16.08 -11.26 12.53
CA PRO A 71 16.13 -12.69 12.76
C PRO A 71 15.28 -13.47 11.75
N GLU A 72 15.74 -14.66 11.36
CA GLU A 72 15.06 -15.50 10.34
C GLU A 72 13.60 -15.79 10.70
N VAL A 73 13.30 -15.95 11.99
CA VAL A 73 11.93 -16.15 12.48
C VAL A 73 11.03 -14.98 12.12
N ILE A 74 11.53 -13.74 12.26
CA ILE A 74 10.77 -12.52 11.91
C ILE A 74 10.65 -12.38 10.40
N GLN A 75 11.70 -12.74 9.65
CA GLN A 75 11.63 -12.79 8.19
C GLN A 75 10.54 -13.77 7.73
N GLY A 76 10.42 -14.93 8.39
CA GLY A 76 9.34 -15.89 8.17
C GLY A 76 7.95 -15.29 8.39
N PHE A 77 7.75 -14.47 9.42
CA PHE A 77 6.47 -13.79 9.66
C PHE A 77 6.13 -12.76 8.57
N ILE A 78 7.14 -12.14 7.95
CA ILE A 78 6.94 -11.24 6.82
C ILE A 78 6.53 -12.03 5.56
N VAL A 79 7.19 -13.15 5.29
CA VAL A 79 6.88 -14.05 4.16
C VAL A 79 5.45 -14.58 4.28
N GLU A 80 5.04 -14.97 5.48
CA GLU A 80 3.68 -15.45 5.77
C GLU A 80 2.61 -14.34 5.77
N GLY A 81 3.01 -13.08 5.59
CA GLY A 81 2.09 -11.93 5.63
C GLY A 81 1.55 -11.59 7.03
N LYS A 82 2.09 -12.21 8.09
CA LYS A 82 1.72 -11.93 9.49
C LYS A 82 2.25 -10.59 9.99
N LEU A 83 3.36 -10.13 9.42
CA LEU A 83 3.95 -8.81 9.66
C LEU A 83 4.05 -8.02 8.36
N SER A 84 3.60 -6.78 8.39
CA SER A 84 3.77 -5.85 7.27
C SER A 84 5.21 -5.31 7.23
N MET A 85 5.66 -4.88 6.04
CA MET A 85 6.96 -4.22 5.86
C MET A 85 7.12 -2.99 6.78
N GLY A 86 6.03 -2.23 7.00
CA GLY A 86 6.04 -1.05 7.88
C GLY A 86 6.30 -1.40 9.35
N GLN A 87 5.70 -2.48 9.86
CA GLN A 87 5.95 -3.00 11.21
C GLN A 87 7.36 -3.56 11.33
N ALA A 88 7.78 -4.38 10.37
CA ALA A 88 9.13 -4.97 10.34
C ALA A 88 10.25 -3.91 10.35
N LYS A 89 10.06 -2.82 9.59
CA LYS A 89 10.99 -1.68 9.59
C LYS A 89 11.18 -1.07 10.99
N GLN A 90 10.11 -0.99 11.79
CA GLN A 90 10.21 -0.43 13.16
C GLN A 90 11.00 -1.35 14.08
N LEU A 91 10.87 -2.68 13.92
CA LEU A 91 11.61 -3.68 14.72
C LEU A 91 13.13 -3.57 14.55
N LEU A 92 13.62 -3.15 13.39
CA LEU A 92 15.02 -2.86 13.15
C LEU A 92 15.60 -1.75 14.05
N GLY A 93 14.72 -0.97 14.67
CA GLY A 93 15.11 0.04 15.64
C GLY A 93 15.53 -0.52 17.00
N LEU A 94 15.20 -1.77 17.31
CA LEU A 94 15.54 -2.42 18.58
C LEU A 94 16.92 -3.08 18.50
N PRO A 95 17.79 -2.92 19.52
CA PRO A 95 19.16 -3.41 19.47
C PRO A 95 19.29 -4.92 19.73
N LYS A 96 18.30 -5.54 20.41
CA LYS A 96 18.35 -6.95 20.82
C LYS A 96 17.35 -7.77 20.01
N GLU A 97 17.81 -8.90 19.48
CA GLU A 97 16.97 -9.84 18.72
C GLU A 97 15.80 -10.39 19.56
N GLU A 98 16.04 -10.65 20.86
CA GLU A 98 15.00 -11.09 21.78
C GLU A 98 13.86 -10.07 21.88
N GLN A 99 14.19 -8.77 22.00
CA GLN A 99 13.19 -7.71 22.03
C GLN A 99 12.46 -7.58 20.70
N GLN A 100 13.16 -7.73 19.57
CA GLN A 100 12.53 -7.74 18.26
C GLN A 100 11.50 -8.86 18.15
N LEU A 101 11.84 -10.06 18.64
CA LEU A 101 10.95 -11.22 18.59
C LEU A 101 9.75 -11.07 19.55
N GLU A 102 9.97 -10.55 20.76
CA GLU A 102 8.88 -10.26 21.71
C GLU A 102 7.87 -9.24 21.16
N VAL A 103 8.39 -8.14 20.57
CA VAL A 103 7.54 -7.12 19.97
C VAL A 103 6.83 -7.65 18.72
N ALA A 104 7.50 -8.47 17.90
CA ALA A 104 6.87 -9.11 16.74
C ALA A 104 5.68 -9.99 17.15
N LYS A 105 5.83 -10.80 18.21
CA LYS A 105 4.73 -11.60 18.79
C LYS A 105 3.59 -10.70 19.29
N ALA A 106 3.93 -9.64 20.03
CA ALA A 106 2.94 -8.70 20.53
C ALA A 106 2.15 -8.02 19.40
N ILE A 107 2.80 -7.66 18.28
CA ILE A 107 2.14 -7.11 17.10
C ILE A 107 1.11 -8.10 16.54
N MET A 108 1.47 -9.38 16.45
CA MET A 108 0.58 -10.42 15.91
C MET A 108 -0.61 -10.70 16.85
N GLU A 109 -0.38 -10.68 18.17
CA GLU A 109 -1.42 -10.91 19.19
C GLU A 109 -2.41 -9.75 19.28
N SER A 110 -1.90 -8.52 19.31
CA SER A 110 -2.70 -7.31 19.55
C SER A 110 -3.14 -6.60 18.27
N GLY A 111 -2.66 -7.00 17.11
CA GLY A 111 -3.01 -6.40 15.82
C GLY A 111 -2.53 -4.94 15.68
N TRP A 112 -1.38 -4.58 16.27
CA TRP A 112 -0.89 -3.21 16.26
C TRP A 112 -0.60 -2.71 14.84
N SER A 113 -1.02 -1.48 14.55
CA SER A 113 -0.66 -0.80 13.31
C SER A 113 0.82 -0.40 13.30
N SER A 114 1.36 -0.06 12.12
CA SER A 114 2.76 0.42 12.01
C SER A 114 3.04 1.66 12.87
N ARG A 115 2.04 2.55 13.06
CA ARG A 115 2.16 3.74 13.93
C ARG A 115 2.25 3.36 15.41
N ILE A 116 1.43 2.42 15.85
CA ILE A 116 1.47 1.90 17.22
C ILE A 116 2.80 1.19 17.46
N THR A 117 3.24 0.37 16.51
CA THR A 117 4.55 -0.30 16.57
C THR A 117 5.70 0.69 16.71
N GLU A 118 5.66 1.82 16.00
CA GLU A 118 6.65 2.90 16.12
C GLU A 118 6.67 3.51 17.53
N GLN A 119 5.50 3.78 18.11
CA GLN A 119 5.40 4.27 19.49
C GLN A 119 5.96 3.27 20.50
N VAL A 120 5.61 1.99 20.36
CA VAL A 120 6.12 0.89 21.20
C VAL A 120 7.64 0.83 21.14
N VAL A 121 8.22 0.81 19.94
CA VAL A 121 9.67 0.77 19.75
C VAL A 121 10.35 2.00 20.36
N ARG A 122 9.76 3.19 20.26
CA ARG A 122 10.27 4.42 20.88
C ARG A 122 10.29 4.31 22.40
N LEU A 123 9.18 3.87 23.01
CA LEU A 123 9.09 3.72 24.46
C LEU A 123 10.05 2.65 25.02
N LEU A 124 10.27 1.57 24.26
CA LEU A 124 11.27 0.54 24.62
C LEU A 124 12.70 1.08 24.55
N LYS A 125 13.02 1.96 23.60
CA LYS A 125 14.31 2.65 23.54
C LYS A 125 14.52 3.62 24.70
N GLU A 126 13.46 4.19 25.24
CA GLU A 126 13.48 5.01 26.46
C GLU A 126 13.67 4.17 27.74
N GLY A 127 13.82 2.85 27.64
CA GLY A 127 14.06 1.94 28.75
C GLY A 127 12.81 1.43 29.45
N LYS A 128 11.61 1.67 28.91
CA LYS A 128 10.35 1.13 29.48
C LYS A 128 10.24 -0.36 29.20
N GLN A 129 9.64 -1.10 30.12
CA GLN A 129 9.38 -2.53 29.94
C GLN A 129 8.20 -2.76 28.99
N LEU A 130 8.25 -3.82 28.18
CA LEU A 130 7.20 -4.14 27.21
C LEU A 130 5.81 -4.29 27.84
N LYS A 131 5.72 -4.82 29.05
CA LYS A 131 4.45 -4.95 29.80
C LYS A 131 3.80 -3.59 30.03
N ILE A 132 4.56 -2.61 30.52
CA ILE A 132 4.10 -1.25 30.79
C ILE A 132 3.74 -0.55 29.47
N VAL A 133 4.53 -0.78 28.40
CA VAL A 133 4.28 -0.21 27.09
C VAL A 133 2.98 -0.75 26.48
N ARG A 134 2.67 -2.03 26.66
CA ARG A 134 1.39 -2.63 26.26
C ARG A 134 0.22 -1.95 26.94
N GLU A 135 0.26 -1.77 28.26
CA GLU A 135 -0.80 -1.10 29.05
C GLU A 135 -1.00 0.35 28.57
N ILE A 136 0.09 1.12 28.38
CA ILE A 136 0.02 2.51 27.91
C ILE A 136 -0.60 2.59 26.50
N VAL A 137 -0.24 1.67 25.62
CA VAL A 137 -0.72 1.67 24.23
C VAL A 137 -2.16 1.17 24.15
N GLU A 138 -2.56 0.21 24.96
CA GLU A 138 -3.93 -0.29 25.05
C GLU A 138 -4.87 0.74 25.68
N GLU A 139 -4.41 1.51 26.66
CA GLU A 139 -5.15 2.64 27.25
C GLU A 139 -5.30 3.83 26.27
N GLN A 140 -4.25 4.12 25.48
CA GLN A 140 -4.23 5.21 24.50
C GLN A 140 -4.80 4.81 23.13
N ALA A 141 -5.09 3.53 22.92
CA ALA A 141 -5.76 3.04 21.70
C ALA A 141 -7.28 3.17 21.85
N PRO A 142 -7.89 4.36 21.56
CA PRO A 142 -9.32 4.47 21.55
C PRO A 142 -9.83 3.61 20.41
N LYS A 143 -10.41 2.44 20.75
CA LYS A 143 -11.32 1.67 19.88
C LYS A 143 -10.91 1.52 18.39
N ALA A 144 -9.62 1.37 18.11
CA ALA A 144 -9.16 0.97 16.77
C ALA A 144 -9.55 -0.49 16.43
N LYS A 145 -10.00 -1.27 17.41
CA LYS A 145 -10.52 -2.64 17.20
C LYS A 145 -11.82 -2.67 16.39
N GLU A 146 -12.57 -1.58 16.32
CA GLU A 146 -13.80 -1.52 15.51
C GLU A 146 -13.55 -1.12 14.03
N LYS A 147 -12.34 -0.70 13.67
CA LYS A 147 -12.02 -0.31 12.27
C LYS A 147 -11.13 -1.31 11.51
N ALA A 148 -10.54 -2.31 12.17
CA ALA A 148 -9.64 -3.27 11.53
C ALA A 148 -10.33 -4.60 11.12
N GLU A 149 -11.52 -4.87 11.62
CA GLU A 149 -12.40 -5.94 11.15
C GLU A 149 -13.65 -5.38 10.51
N LYS A 150 -13.50 -4.56 9.49
CA LYS A 150 -14.49 -4.64 8.42
C LYS A 150 -14.16 -5.92 7.65
N PRO A 151 -15.01 -6.96 7.75
CA PRO A 151 -14.94 -8.08 6.83
C PRO A 151 -14.88 -7.45 5.44
N LYS A 152 -14.15 -8.05 4.51
CA LYS A 152 -14.27 -7.74 3.09
C LYS A 152 -15.76 -7.84 2.78
N ARG A 153 -16.45 -6.73 2.96
CA ARG A 153 -17.86 -6.60 2.60
C ARG A 153 -17.88 -6.97 1.14
N ALA A 154 -18.57 -8.05 0.82
CA ALA A 154 -18.86 -8.34 -0.58
C ALA A 154 -19.26 -6.99 -1.17
N LEU A 155 -18.52 -6.53 -2.19
CA LEU A 155 -18.71 -5.23 -2.79
C LEU A 155 -20.20 -5.09 -3.07
N SER A 156 -20.87 -4.21 -2.36
CA SER A 156 -22.27 -3.89 -2.60
C SER A 156 -22.36 -3.43 -4.04
N THR A 157 -23.43 -3.77 -4.73
CA THR A 157 -23.71 -3.27 -6.10
C THR A 157 -23.50 -1.74 -6.17
N ASN A 158 -23.76 -1.04 -5.08
CA ASN A 158 -23.55 0.40 -4.93
C ASN A 158 -22.05 0.78 -4.85
N ASP A 159 -21.21 -0.02 -4.21
CA ASP A 159 -19.75 0.23 -4.14
C ASP A 159 -19.09 0.04 -5.51
N ILE A 160 -19.59 -0.91 -6.30
CA ILE A 160 -19.14 -1.16 -7.68
C ILE A 160 -19.57 0.02 -8.56
N PHE A 161 -20.81 0.47 -8.44
CA PHE A 161 -21.33 1.63 -9.16
C PHE A 161 -20.56 2.91 -8.84
N CYS A 162 -20.28 3.18 -7.55
CA CYS A 162 -19.51 4.35 -7.13
C CYS A 162 -18.09 4.32 -7.69
N ARG A 163 -17.42 3.16 -7.77
CA ARG A 163 -16.07 3.04 -8.34
C ARG A 163 -16.06 3.26 -9.86
N ASP A 164 -17.01 2.68 -10.58
CA ASP A 164 -17.14 2.89 -12.02
C ASP A 164 -17.42 4.36 -12.33
N PHE A 165 -18.29 4.99 -11.55
CA PHE A 165 -18.61 6.41 -11.68
C PHE A 165 -17.42 7.32 -11.32
N GLU A 166 -16.67 6.98 -10.27
CA GLU A 166 -15.43 7.66 -9.87
C GLU A 166 -14.40 7.64 -11.02
N GLN A 167 -14.21 6.51 -11.66
CA GLN A 167 -13.27 6.35 -12.78
C GLN A 167 -13.69 7.18 -14.00
N ARG A 168 -14.96 7.19 -14.35
CA ARG A 168 -15.50 8.02 -15.44
C ARG A 168 -15.33 9.51 -15.18
N LEU A 169 -15.55 9.95 -13.93
CA LEU A 169 -15.33 11.35 -13.55
C LEU A 169 -13.86 11.75 -13.60
N VAL A 170 -12.94 10.84 -13.21
CA VAL A 170 -11.50 11.08 -13.34
C VAL A 170 -11.09 11.20 -14.80
N GLU A 171 -11.61 10.37 -15.69
CA GLU A 171 -11.35 10.43 -17.14
C GLU A 171 -11.92 11.72 -17.76
N LEU A 172 -13.12 12.15 -17.34
CA LEU A 172 -13.79 13.33 -17.85
C LEU A 172 -13.12 14.63 -17.38
N LEU A 173 -12.81 14.71 -16.09
CA LEU A 173 -12.31 15.94 -15.46
C LEU A 173 -10.78 16.05 -15.49
N GLY A 174 -10.07 14.96 -15.80
CA GLY A 174 -8.60 14.91 -15.83
C GLY A 174 -7.94 15.20 -14.47
N THR A 175 -8.68 15.08 -13.37
CA THR A 175 -8.21 15.31 -12.02
C THR A 175 -8.70 14.23 -11.07
N LYS A 176 -8.17 14.21 -9.85
CA LYS A 176 -8.53 13.20 -8.86
C LYS A 176 -9.91 13.47 -8.26
N VAL A 177 -10.81 12.52 -8.46
CA VAL A 177 -12.18 12.54 -7.93
C VAL A 177 -12.37 11.41 -6.95
N LYS A 178 -13.15 11.63 -5.89
CA LYS A 178 -13.50 10.62 -4.90
C LYS A 178 -14.99 10.69 -4.56
N VAL A 179 -15.69 9.57 -4.72
CA VAL A 179 -17.11 9.44 -4.43
C VAL A 179 -17.31 8.71 -3.10
N GLN A 180 -17.97 9.35 -2.13
CA GLN A 180 -18.26 8.78 -0.81
C GLN A 180 -19.76 8.65 -0.61
N PRO A 181 -20.33 7.44 -0.69
CA PRO A 181 -21.75 7.24 -0.39
C PRO A 181 -22.00 7.46 1.11
N LYS A 182 -23.05 8.21 1.44
CA LYS A 182 -23.58 8.36 2.79
C LYS A 182 -24.92 7.63 2.88
N PRO A 183 -25.12 6.71 3.82
CA PRO A 183 -26.44 6.18 4.10
C PRO A 183 -27.27 7.31 4.77
N GLU A 184 -28.37 7.72 4.16
CA GLU A 184 -29.36 8.58 4.79
C GLU A 184 -30.42 7.74 5.50
N GLU A 185 -30.95 8.24 6.63
CA GLU A 185 -31.93 7.55 7.49
C GLU A 185 -33.28 7.32 6.79
N ASP A 186 -33.54 7.98 5.66
CA ASP A 186 -34.82 7.96 4.92
C ASP A 186 -34.82 6.99 3.70
N GLY A 187 -33.82 6.10 3.60
CA GLY A 187 -33.75 5.13 2.47
C GLY A 187 -33.35 5.73 1.12
N ARG A 188 -33.03 7.01 1.05
CA ARG A 188 -32.43 7.65 -0.13
C ARG A 188 -30.94 7.44 -0.11
N GLN A 189 -30.36 7.12 -1.26
CA GLN A 189 -28.91 6.95 -1.39
C GLN A 189 -28.29 8.30 -1.78
N GLY A 190 -27.75 9.00 -0.78
CA GLY A 190 -26.99 10.22 -0.97
C GLY A 190 -25.49 9.99 -0.86
N GLY A 191 -24.69 11.02 -1.16
CA GLY A 191 -23.25 10.93 -1.07
C GLY A 191 -22.55 12.27 -1.25
N THR A 192 -21.25 12.30 -1.12
CA THR A 192 -20.39 13.47 -1.35
C THR A 192 -19.37 13.14 -2.41
N ILE A 193 -19.21 14.04 -3.38
CA ILE A 193 -18.18 13.97 -4.41
C ILE A 193 -17.10 15.00 -4.07
N HIS A 194 -15.85 14.54 -3.93
CA HIS A 194 -14.69 15.39 -3.73
C HIS A 194 -13.90 15.46 -5.03
N ILE A 195 -13.68 16.66 -5.54
CA ILE A 195 -12.87 16.92 -6.73
C ILE A 195 -11.66 17.73 -6.27
N GLU A 196 -10.45 17.21 -6.53
CA GLU A 196 -9.20 17.92 -6.23
C GLU A 196 -8.86 18.83 -7.43
N TYR A 197 -8.47 20.09 -7.17
CA TYR A 197 -7.92 21.00 -8.18
C TYR A 197 -6.59 21.58 -7.70
N TYR A 198 -5.71 21.91 -8.61
CA TYR A 198 -4.33 22.29 -8.29
C TYR A 198 -4.01 23.76 -8.60
N SER A 199 -4.84 24.44 -9.39
CA SER A 199 -4.72 25.86 -9.72
C SER A 199 -6.08 26.49 -9.99
N ALA A 200 -6.15 27.83 -10.06
CA ALA A 200 -7.37 28.55 -10.43
C ALA A 200 -7.82 28.23 -11.87
N GLU A 201 -6.85 28.07 -12.78
CA GLU A 201 -7.09 27.69 -14.18
C GLU A 201 -7.66 26.27 -14.30
N ASP A 202 -7.19 25.35 -13.45
CA ASP A 202 -7.70 23.97 -13.38
C ASP A 202 -9.15 23.95 -12.87
N LEU A 203 -9.49 24.82 -11.92
CA LEU A 203 -10.85 24.96 -11.41
C LEU A 203 -11.81 25.52 -12.50
N GLU A 204 -11.37 26.51 -13.28
CA GLU A 204 -12.14 27.04 -14.42
C GLU A 204 -12.37 25.96 -15.48
N ARG A 205 -11.34 25.20 -15.83
CA ARG A 205 -11.45 24.08 -16.77
C ARG A 205 -12.46 23.02 -16.30
N ILE A 206 -12.40 22.64 -15.01
CA ILE A 206 -13.35 21.68 -14.40
C ILE A 206 -14.78 22.24 -14.48
N TYR A 207 -14.96 23.53 -14.22
CA TYR A 207 -16.25 24.20 -14.29
C TYR A 207 -16.81 24.20 -15.73
N GLU A 208 -15.99 24.51 -16.73
CA GLU A 208 -16.37 24.47 -18.14
C GLU A 208 -16.81 23.09 -18.60
N VAL A 209 -16.06 22.03 -18.21
CA VAL A 209 -16.40 20.64 -18.54
C VAL A 209 -17.74 20.23 -17.92
N LEU A 210 -18.03 20.68 -16.69
CA LEU A 210 -19.31 20.42 -16.03
C LEU A 210 -20.48 21.19 -16.68
N GLN A 211 -20.23 22.36 -17.26
CA GLN A 211 -21.25 23.13 -18.01
C GLN A 211 -21.54 22.52 -19.39
N GLN A 212 -20.52 22.07 -20.12
CA GLN A 212 -20.70 21.47 -21.45
C GLN A 212 -21.53 20.18 -21.42
N GLY A 213 -21.52 19.44 -20.32
CA GLY A 213 -22.37 18.26 -20.10
C GLY A 213 -23.87 18.56 -19.97
N HIS A 214 -24.28 19.81 -19.97
CA HIS A 214 -25.70 20.21 -19.90
C HIS A 214 -26.40 20.34 -21.27
N GLU A 215 -25.64 20.27 -22.38
CA GLU A 215 -26.20 20.37 -23.73
C GLU A 215 -26.43 19.02 -24.42
N ASP A 216 -25.83 17.92 -23.93
CA ASP A 216 -26.10 16.57 -24.45
C ASP A 216 -27.03 15.82 -23.50
N GLU A 217 -28.29 15.60 -23.96
CA GLU A 217 -29.30 14.78 -23.25
C GLU A 217 -28.75 13.42 -22.81
N MET A 218 -28.58 13.26 -21.52
CA MET A 218 -28.35 11.92 -20.95
C MET A 218 -29.60 11.06 -21.16
N PRO A 219 -29.51 9.86 -21.75
CA PRO A 219 -30.65 8.94 -21.81
C PRO A 219 -31.05 8.57 -20.38
N ALA A 220 -32.33 8.69 -20.07
CA ALA A 220 -32.92 8.38 -18.78
C ALA A 220 -32.52 6.96 -18.33
N PRO A 221 -32.22 6.74 -17.03
CA PRO A 221 -31.88 5.40 -16.54
C PRO A 221 -33.05 4.46 -16.78
N GLN A 222 -32.82 3.41 -17.59
CA GLN A 222 -33.80 2.38 -17.85
C GLN A 222 -34.11 1.67 -16.53
N ALA A 223 -35.35 1.79 -16.10
CA ALA A 223 -35.90 1.09 -14.95
C ALA A 223 -35.72 -0.42 -15.13
N ILE A 224 -34.94 -1.04 -14.27
CA ILE A 224 -34.80 -2.50 -14.19
C ILE A 224 -36.16 -3.06 -13.85
N ARG A 225 -36.83 -3.66 -14.85
CA ARG A 225 -38.05 -4.45 -14.64
C ARG A 225 -37.73 -5.59 -13.71
N ARG A 226 -38.38 -5.60 -12.55
CA ARG A 226 -38.42 -6.74 -11.64
C ARG A 226 -39.01 -7.94 -12.39
N LEU A 227 -38.20 -8.94 -12.65
CA LEU A 227 -38.70 -10.27 -13.00
C LEU A 227 -39.17 -10.91 -11.68
N HIS A 228 -40.50 -11.03 -11.54
CA HIS A 228 -41.12 -11.97 -10.63
C HIS A 228 -41.06 -13.37 -11.25
N VAL A 229 -40.38 -14.29 -10.61
CA VAL A 229 -40.72 -15.73 -10.53
C VAL A 229 -40.36 -16.17 -9.11
#